data_ee27c58fb1c0761e9b39e56653c14897
#
_entry.id   ee27c58fb1c0761e9b39e56653c14897
#
_cell.length_a   1.000
_cell.length_b   1.000
_cell.length_c   1.000
_cell.angle_alpha   90.00
_cell.angle_beta   90.00
_cell.angle_gamma   90.00
#
_symmetry.space_group_name_H-M   'P 1'
#
loop_
_entity.id
_entity.type
_entity.pdbx_description
1 polymer ?
#
loop_
_entity_poly.entity_id
_entity_poly.type
_entity_poly.pdbx_seq_one_letter_code
_entity_poly.pdbx_strand_id
1 'polypeptide(L)'
;MIFLHKLWYKTEALTWNEALPLGNGRLGAMAYSGAVSEKFMFNEETLWGGYPHDRSNPEAAQYIPQLKELIQNKKYREADKLVTEKLIGTEASAYLPFGTLTVDLKK
;
A
#
# COMPACT_ATOMS: atom_id res chain seq x y z
N MET A 1 21.55 11.52 29.09
CA MET A 1 20.97 12.55 28.14
C MET A 1 19.83 11.87 27.39
N ILE A 2 18.60 12.22 27.67
CA ILE A 2 17.42 11.65 26.98
C ILE A 2 17.27 12.48 25.70
N PHE A 3 17.56 11.88 24.55
CA PHE A 3 17.24 12.52 23.27
C PHE A 3 15.72 12.41 23.06
N LEU A 4 15.04 13.53 23.19
CA LEU A 4 13.62 13.61 22.87
C LEU A 4 13.49 13.74 21.34
N HIS A 5 13.13 12.65 20.66
CA HIS A 5 12.80 12.70 19.24
C HIS A 5 11.47 13.42 19.09
N LYS A 6 11.48 14.61 18.47
CA LYS A 6 10.30 15.45 18.26
C LYS A 6 10.16 15.77 16.78
N LEU A 7 8.99 15.49 16.23
CA LEU A 7 8.54 16.02 14.94
C LEU A 7 7.71 17.28 15.24
N TRP A 8 7.97 18.35 14.50
CA TRP A 8 7.28 19.61 14.69
C TRP A 8 6.91 20.24 13.35
N TYR A 9 5.65 20.66 13.24
CA TYR A 9 5.08 21.28 12.04
C TYR A 9 4.34 22.56 12.44
N LYS A 10 4.28 23.54 11.54
CA LYS A 10 3.61 24.81 11.76
C LYS A 10 2.11 24.76 11.56
N THR A 11 1.66 23.82 10.73
CA THR A 11 0.27 23.67 10.34
C THR A 11 -0.13 22.20 10.42
N GLU A 12 -1.42 21.94 10.60
CA GLU A 12 -2.00 20.61 10.46
C GLU A 12 -1.92 20.11 9.01
N ALA A 13 -2.00 18.80 8.83
CA ALA A 13 -2.06 18.18 7.51
C ALA A 13 -3.46 18.36 6.90
N LEU A 14 -3.52 18.77 5.65
CA LEU A 14 -4.76 18.91 4.89
C LEU A 14 -5.01 17.67 4.01
N THR A 15 -3.94 17.03 3.57
CA THR A 15 -3.99 15.86 2.70
C THR A 15 -3.35 14.64 3.37
N TRP A 16 -3.66 13.46 2.85
CA TRP A 16 -3.11 12.19 3.35
C TRP A 16 -1.57 12.17 3.27
N ASN A 17 -0.99 12.74 2.22
CA ASN A 17 0.46 12.76 2.02
C ASN A 17 1.22 13.66 3.01
N GLU A 18 0.52 14.58 3.66
CA GLU A 18 1.07 15.47 4.69
C GLU A 18 0.93 14.91 6.10
N ALA A 19 0.03 13.93 6.27
CA ALA A 19 -0.23 13.33 7.57
C ALA A 19 0.95 12.48 8.05
N LEU A 20 1.10 12.37 9.37
CA LEU A 20 2.21 11.67 10.01
C LEU A 20 1.89 10.19 10.21
N PRO A 21 2.72 9.28 9.72
CA PRO A 21 2.52 7.86 9.92
C PRO A 21 2.88 7.44 11.35
N LEU A 22 1.99 6.67 11.96
CA LEU A 22 2.18 5.99 13.24
C LEU A 22 1.91 4.50 13.02
N GLY A 23 2.59 3.64 13.77
CA GLY A 23 2.32 2.20 13.63
C GLY A 23 3.11 1.34 14.61
N ASN A 24 2.66 0.10 14.76
CA ASN A 24 3.27 -0.92 15.61
C ASN A 24 3.58 -2.23 14.87
N GLY A 25 3.54 -2.19 13.53
CA GLY A 25 3.73 -3.35 12.66
C GLY A 25 2.42 -4.08 12.30
N ARG A 26 1.36 -3.95 13.09
CA ARG A 26 0.03 -4.52 12.81
C ARG A 26 -1.01 -3.46 12.47
N LEU A 27 -1.12 -2.45 13.34
CA LEU A 27 -1.97 -1.30 13.13
C LEU A 27 -1.14 -0.13 12.61
N GLY A 28 -1.65 0.57 11.62
CA GLY A 28 -1.12 1.82 11.11
C GLY A 28 -2.13 2.94 11.24
N ALA A 29 -1.65 4.15 11.44
CA ALA A 29 -2.47 5.35 11.44
C ALA A 29 -1.77 6.50 10.74
N MET A 30 -2.54 7.34 10.05
CA MET A 30 -2.11 8.63 9.55
C MET A 30 -2.75 9.71 10.42
N ALA A 31 -1.94 10.42 11.22
CA ALA A 31 -2.37 11.49 12.11
C ALA A 31 -2.28 12.83 11.40
N TYR A 32 -3.36 13.60 11.39
CA TYR A 32 -3.44 14.90 10.73
C TYR A 32 -3.02 16.06 11.63
N SER A 33 -2.92 15.83 12.95
CA SER A 33 -2.44 16.79 13.95
C SER A 33 -3.26 18.08 14.04
N GLY A 34 -4.59 17.95 13.93
CA GLY A 34 -5.51 19.07 14.09
C GLY A 34 -5.61 19.54 15.54
N ALA A 35 -5.60 20.85 15.77
CA ALA A 35 -5.63 21.43 17.11
C ALA A 35 -7.04 21.48 17.73
N VAL A 36 -8.09 21.54 16.91
CA VAL A 36 -9.49 21.62 17.33
C VAL A 36 -10.25 20.35 17.04
N SER A 37 -9.97 19.74 15.89
CA SER A 37 -10.50 18.48 15.47
C SER A 37 -9.36 17.64 14.92
N GLU A 38 -9.02 16.56 15.61
CA GLU A 38 -7.96 15.64 15.18
C GLU A 38 -8.57 14.54 14.35
N LYS A 39 -7.89 14.14 13.27
CA LYS A 39 -8.29 13.06 12.39
C LYS A 39 -7.21 12.00 12.30
N PHE A 40 -7.61 10.75 12.44
CA PHE A 40 -6.78 9.57 12.25
C PHE A 40 -7.39 8.67 11.20
N MET A 41 -6.63 8.30 10.18
CA MET A 41 -7.03 7.27 9.23
C MET A 41 -6.26 6.00 9.55
N PHE A 42 -6.99 4.92 9.82
CA PHE A 42 -6.43 3.65 10.28
C PHE A 42 -6.36 2.60 9.19
N ASN A 43 -5.34 1.78 9.31
CA ASN A 43 -5.18 0.53 8.58
C ASN A 43 -4.84 -0.61 9.54
N GLU A 44 -5.20 -1.83 9.16
CA GLU A 44 -4.82 -3.07 9.84
C GLU A 44 -4.28 -4.05 8.79
N GLU A 45 -3.13 -4.68 9.08
CA GLU A 45 -2.34 -5.43 8.08
C GLU A 45 -3.08 -6.60 7.41
N THR A 46 -4.05 -7.19 8.12
CA THR A 46 -4.79 -8.36 7.63
C THR A 46 -6.12 -8.02 6.94
N LEU A 47 -6.47 -6.73 6.88
CA LEU A 47 -7.76 -6.29 6.34
C LEU A 47 -7.75 -6.28 4.80
N TRP A 48 -7.98 -7.45 4.22
CA TRP A 48 -8.06 -7.66 2.78
C TRP A 48 -9.45 -8.12 2.36
N GLY A 49 -9.91 -7.65 1.20
CA GLY A 49 -11.12 -8.16 0.58
C GLY A 49 -10.90 -9.54 -0.05
N GLY A 50 -11.98 -10.32 -0.16
CA GLY A 50 -11.93 -11.62 -0.82
C GLY A 50 -11.75 -12.80 0.14
N TYR A 51 -11.38 -13.95 -0.44
CA TYR A 51 -11.18 -15.21 0.27
C TYR A 51 -9.86 -15.86 -0.18
N PRO A 52 -9.29 -16.76 0.61
CA PRO A 52 -8.10 -17.51 0.21
C PRO A 52 -8.38 -18.33 -1.05
N HIS A 53 -7.60 -18.11 -2.10
CA HIS A 53 -7.64 -18.90 -3.34
C HIS A 53 -6.25 -18.95 -3.96
N ASP A 54 -6.01 -19.96 -4.77
CA ASP A 54 -4.77 -20.07 -5.53
C ASP A 54 -4.75 -19.01 -6.63
N ARG A 55 -3.73 -18.16 -6.60
CA ARG A 55 -3.50 -17.08 -7.57
C ARG A 55 -2.41 -17.40 -8.57
N SER A 56 -1.83 -18.59 -8.50
CA SER A 56 -0.81 -19.01 -9.45
C SER A 56 -1.42 -19.13 -10.84
N ASN A 57 -0.61 -18.82 -11.85
CA ASN A 57 -0.95 -19.08 -13.23
C ASN A 57 -0.22 -20.38 -13.65
N PRO A 58 -0.90 -21.52 -13.74
CA PRO A 58 -0.26 -22.81 -14.06
C PRO A 58 0.34 -22.82 -15.47
N GLU A 59 -0.15 -21.95 -16.35
CA GLU A 59 0.33 -21.87 -17.73
C GLU A 59 1.56 -20.94 -17.88
N ALA A 60 1.91 -20.17 -16.86
CA ALA A 60 3.01 -19.19 -16.94
C ALA A 60 4.35 -19.82 -17.34
N ALA A 61 4.63 -21.03 -16.84
CA ALA A 61 5.91 -21.69 -17.05
C ALA A 61 6.27 -21.89 -18.53
N GLN A 62 5.28 -22.15 -19.39
CA GLN A 62 5.51 -22.37 -20.83
C GLN A 62 5.99 -21.11 -21.57
N TYR A 63 5.71 -19.91 -21.04
CA TYR A 63 6.10 -18.64 -21.66
C TYR A 63 7.46 -18.10 -21.17
N ILE A 64 8.06 -18.71 -20.16
CA ILE A 64 9.36 -18.27 -19.61
C ILE A 64 10.49 -18.27 -20.67
N PRO A 65 10.64 -19.30 -21.53
CA PRO A 65 11.68 -19.28 -22.56
C PRO A 65 11.52 -18.08 -23.51
N GLN A 66 10.31 -17.82 -23.98
CA GLN A 66 10.01 -16.68 -24.86
C GLN A 66 10.31 -15.34 -24.16
N LEU A 67 9.95 -15.20 -22.88
CA LEU A 67 10.26 -14.01 -22.09
C LEU A 67 11.77 -13.76 -22.02
N LYS A 68 12.55 -14.80 -21.75
CA LYS A 68 14.03 -14.70 -21.70
C LYS A 68 14.60 -14.24 -23.04
N GLU A 69 14.12 -14.75 -24.13
CA GLU A 69 14.54 -14.36 -25.47
C GLU A 69 14.23 -12.88 -25.74
N LEU A 70 13.03 -12.42 -25.42
CA LEU A 70 12.65 -11.00 -25.55
C LEU A 70 13.57 -10.08 -24.76
N ILE A 71 13.88 -10.43 -23.50
CA ILE A 71 14.78 -9.67 -22.64
C ILE A 71 16.19 -9.64 -23.20
N GLN A 72 16.73 -10.77 -23.65
CA GLN A 72 18.07 -10.86 -24.24
C GLN A 72 18.17 -9.99 -25.50
N ASN A 73 17.10 -9.93 -26.29
CA ASN A 73 17.02 -9.10 -27.50
C ASN A 73 16.64 -7.64 -27.20
N LYS A 74 16.60 -7.22 -25.92
CA LYS A 74 16.23 -5.87 -25.46
C LYS A 74 14.83 -5.40 -25.90
N LYS A 75 13.93 -6.34 -26.18
CA LYS A 75 12.53 -6.09 -26.56
C LYS A 75 11.65 -5.96 -25.32
N TYR A 76 11.93 -4.95 -24.50
CA TYR A 76 11.31 -4.80 -23.18
C TYR A 76 9.80 -4.55 -23.23
N ARG A 77 9.30 -3.85 -24.25
CA ARG A 77 7.85 -3.61 -24.41
C ARG A 77 7.09 -4.89 -24.70
N GLU A 78 7.63 -5.73 -25.59
CA GLU A 78 7.04 -7.03 -25.91
C GLU A 78 7.14 -8.00 -24.71
N ALA A 79 8.23 -7.92 -23.96
CA ALA A 79 8.40 -8.68 -22.73
C ALA A 79 7.36 -8.30 -21.67
N ASP A 80 7.14 -7.01 -21.43
CA ASP A 80 6.15 -6.48 -20.50
C ASP A 80 4.72 -6.91 -20.89
N LYS A 81 4.38 -6.79 -22.17
CA LYS A 81 3.11 -7.26 -22.71
C LYS A 81 2.91 -8.75 -22.50
N LEU A 82 3.93 -9.57 -22.80
CA LEU A 82 3.88 -11.01 -22.59
C LEU A 82 3.65 -11.35 -21.10
N VAL A 83 4.35 -10.68 -20.19
CA VAL A 83 4.18 -10.87 -18.75
C VAL A 83 2.75 -10.55 -18.33
N THR A 84 2.24 -9.39 -18.73
CA THR A 84 0.90 -8.93 -18.35
C THR A 84 -0.20 -9.87 -18.88
N GLU A 85 -0.07 -10.36 -20.11
CA GLU A 85 -1.11 -11.16 -20.75
C GLU A 85 -1.04 -12.65 -20.43
N LYS A 86 0.16 -13.19 -20.12
CA LYS A 86 0.39 -14.63 -20.07
C LYS A 86 1.04 -15.17 -18.80
N LEU A 87 1.74 -14.35 -18.04
CA LEU A 87 2.48 -14.81 -16.87
C LEU A 87 1.83 -14.42 -15.55
N ILE A 88 1.20 -13.24 -15.50
CA ILE A 88 0.54 -12.78 -14.26
C ILE A 88 -0.65 -13.71 -13.96
N GLY A 89 -0.79 -14.07 -12.70
CA GLY A 89 -1.95 -14.82 -12.20
C GLY A 89 -3.17 -13.91 -11.98
N THR A 90 -4.14 -14.41 -11.25
CA THR A 90 -5.33 -13.60 -10.88
C THR A 90 -4.95 -12.43 -10.01
N GLU A 91 -5.68 -11.32 -10.15
CA GLU A 91 -5.44 -10.11 -9.37
C GLU A 91 -5.43 -10.38 -7.86
N ALA A 92 -4.58 -9.63 -7.15
CA ALA A 92 -4.56 -9.65 -5.70
C ALA A 92 -5.88 -9.09 -5.14
N SER A 93 -6.33 -9.62 -4.00
CA SER A 93 -7.44 -9.04 -3.27
C SER A 93 -7.14 -7.59 -2.90
N ALA A 94 -8.17 -6.76 -2.88
CA ALA A 94 -8.00 -5.37 -2.50
C ALA A 94 -7.67 -5.24 -1.01
N TYR A 95 -6.67 -4.43 -0.68
CA TYR A 95 -6.43 -3.99 0.68
C TYR A 95 -7.49 -2.96 1.06
N LEU A 96 -8.13 -3.15 2.20
CA LEU A 96 -9.26 -2.31 2.61
C LEU A 96 -8.83 -1.30 3.68
N PRO A 97 -9.33 -0.05 3.62
CA PRO A 97 -9.14 0.90 4.72
C PRO A 97 -9.93 0.42 5.95
N PHE A 98 -9.31 0.50 7.13
CA PHE A 98 -9.98 0.13 8.37
C PHE A 98 -11.05 1.17 8.76
N GLY A 99 -10.70 2.45 8.69
CA GLY A 99 -11.63 3.53 9.02
C GLY A 99 -10.96 4.85 9.38
N THR A 100 -11.79 5.82 9.67
CA THR A 100 -11.36 7.14 10.12
C THR A 100 -11.97 7.47 11.47
N LEU A 101 -11.14 7.86 12.43
CA LEU A 101 -11.56 8.41 13.72
C LEU A 101 -11.38 9.93 13.68
N THR A 102 -12.41 10.65 14.08
CA THR A 102 -12.33 12.10 14.31
C THR A 102 -12.57 12.38 15.78
N VAL A 103 -11.72 13.18 16.39
CA VAL A 103 -11.80 13.59 17.79
C VAL A 103 -11.96 15.09 17.85
N ASP A 104 -13.15 15.58 18.20
CA ASP A 104 -13.41 17.00 18.36
C ASP A 104 -13.10 17.45 19.78
N LEU A 105 -12.11 18.32 19.91
CA LEU A 105 -11.68 18.91 21.17
C LEU A 105 -12.54 20.15 21.43
N LYS A 106 -13.69 19.95 22.07
CA LYS A 106 -14.51 21.06 22.54
C LYS A 106 -13.82 21.77 23.72
N LYS A 107 -13.67 23.08 23.62
CA LYS A 107 -13.33 23.93 24.78
C LYS A 107 -14.50 24.06 25.72
#